data_a1f947b8b2414b6b1adb022833a4abe8
#
_entry.id   a1f947b8b2414b6b1adb022833a4abe8
#
_cell.length_a   1.000
_cell.length_b   1.000
_cell.length_c   1.000
_cell.angle_alpha   90.00
_cell.angle_beta   90.00
_cell.angle_gamma   90.00
#
_symmetry.space_group_name_H-M   'P 1'
#
loop_
_entity.id
_entity.type
_entity.pdbx_description
1 polymer ?
#
loop_
_entity_poly.entity_id
_entity_poly.type
_entity_poly.pdbx_seq_one_letter_code
_entity_poly.pdbx_strand_id
1 'polypeptide(L)'
;MNYHRMRCMEKESLRQLCGRIDVNRQWHDSYVSFVPRFVAEAQAGKRWEDWDKGVFYEYFERSQGQCVASVAQKYFTRDDRARLKSAWHEVAPLLKAIAEHQDEPQWEAYKLLKKVVRAHTAQDLRAATNRLVAGLQPRLLCSIVAEHQLEELYMLLGRHVSDRLPEYRKGDWFANSYNIMRLFCDALQPADPMDIVTYPWQLLEYLRDKDNKLYLMDNYIEEKAQMLERVKNMVLTGPPGTGKTYLARRMAMKLVGVDTDEQLAASGQFGFVQFHPSYDYTDFVEGLRPVQSDDNGNVGFELRDGVFKQFCRKAMEKGSMARLDEAIERFKDDCSETPVKVKNKSGYEFSVAYRGGVTFRVRSDKSEAAEGRDFPANIDSIKRLYGGRKDGIYNMAYVSNILQHLKDNYGVPEYKADMADRKYVFVIDEINRGEVSKVFGELFFSIDPGYRGPRGAVATQYANMHEGSELFYVPANVYIIGTMNDIDRSVESFDFAMRRRFAWVEVTAGESAVNMRLPADVAERMGRLNDAISETEGLGSAYHVGGAYFLGTDGRPDTDIRGVWRFRIEPLLKEYLRGLPAADAKLEALRTAFMDGGKG
;
A
#
# COMPACT_ATOMS: atom_id res chain seq x y z
N MET A 1 -9.15 -1.99 -14.84
CA MET A 1 -8.64 -2.13 -13.47
C MET A 1 -7.13 -2.36 -13.56
N ASN A 2 -6.34 -1.37 -13.15
CA ASN A 2 -4.88 -1.41 -13.30
C ASN A 2 -4.23 -2.28 -12.21
N TYR A 3 -4.04 -3.56 -12.50
CA TYR A 3 -3.29 -4.51 -11.66
C TYR A 3 -1.76 -4.27 -11.62
N HIS A 4 -1.25 -3.18 -12.20
CA HIS A 4 0.20 -2.97 -12.43
C HIS A 4 0.92 -2.14 -11.36
N ARG A 5 0.28 -1.83 -10.21
CA ARG A 5 0.94 -1.12 -9.10
C ARG A 5 0.89 -1.85 -7.77
N MET A 6 0.88 -3.19 -7.77
CA MET A 6 1.15 -3.91 -6.52
C MET A 6 2.66 -3.91 -6.28
N ARG A 7 3.05 -3.29 -5.15
CA ARG A 7 4.41 -3.20 -4.59
C ARG A 7 5.23 -4.47 -4.80
N CYS A 8 6.55 -4.32 -4.94
CA CYS A 8 7.53 -5.34 -4.60
C CYS A 8 7.36 -5.72 -3.12
N MET A 9 6.48 -6.68 -2.84
CA MET A 9 6.43 -7.33 -1.53
C MET A 9 7.71 -8.16 -1.40
N GLU A 10 8.35 -8.11 -0.24
CA GLU A 10 9.42 -9.04 0.07
C GLU A 10 8.85 -10.46 -0.04
N LYS A 11 9.32 -11.20 -1.04
CA LYS A 11 8.91 -12.58 -1.25
C LYS A 11 9.57 -13.46 -0.20
N GLU A 12 8.79 -14.36 0.35
CA GLU A 12 9.24 -15.31 1.37
C GLU A 12 9.41 -16.70 0.77
N SER A 13 10.23 -17.57 1.37
CA SER A 13 10.29 -18.96 0.92
C SER A 13 8.98 -19.69 1.22
N LEU A 14 8.62 -20.68 0.39
CA LEU A 14 7.43 -21.49 0.60
C LEU A 14 7.43 -22.15 1.98
N ARG A 15 8.59 -22.62 2.45
CA ARG A 15 8.75 -23.19 3.81
C ARG A 15 8.39 -22.19 4.90
N GLN A 16 8.81 -20.92 4.79
CA GLN A 16 8.47 -19.88 5.76
C GLN A 16 6.98 -19.58 5.79
N LEU A 17 6.34 -19.49 4.61
CA LEU A 17 4.89 -19.26 4.52
C LEU A 17 4.09 -20.44 5.08
N CYS A 18 4.46 -21.68 4.77
CA CYS A 18 3.83 -22.86 5.33
C CYS A 18 4.00 -22.99 6.84
N GLY A 19 5.09 -22.47 7.41
CA GLY A 19 5.28 -22.41 8.86
C GLY A 19 4.33 -21.45 9.60
N ARG A 20 3.58 -20.63 8.87
CA ARG A 20 2.59 -19.67 9.43
C ARG A 20 1.14 -20.12 9.26
N ILE A 21 0.91 -21.23 8.59
CA ILE A 21 -0.44 -21.78 8.41
C ILE A 21 -0.86 -22.45 9.71
N ASP A 22 -2.04 -22.09 10.21
CA ASP A 22 -2.72 -22.88 11.23
C ASP A 22 -3.36 -24.12 10.58
N VAL A 23 -2.69 -25.28 10.76
CA VAL A 23 -3.07 -26.50 10.07
C VAL A 23 -4.40 -27.03 10.63
N ASN A 24 -5.42 -27.08 9.79
CA ASN A 24 -6.70 -27.70 10.11
C ASN A 24 -6.53 -29.23 10.28
N ARG A 25 -6.20 -29.64 11.49
CA ARG A 25 -5.96 -31.04 11.84
C ARG A 25 -7.19 -31.92 11.64
N GLN A 26 -8.38 -31.42 11.96
CA GLN A 26 -9.61 -32.17 11.78
C GLN A 26 -9.85 -32.56 10.31
N TRP A 27 -9.55 -31.65 9.39
CA TRP A 27 -9.65 -31.94 7.97
C TRP A 27 -8.55 -32.91 7.52
N HIS A 28 -7.31 -32.71 7.96
CA HIS A 28 -6.20 -33.60 7.69
C HIS A 28 -6.50 -35.03 8.19
N ASP A 29 -6.98 -35.20 9.42
CA ASP A 29 -7.35 -36.49 10.01
C ASP A 29 -8.46 -37.19 9.21
N SER A 30 -9.45 -36.43 8.73
CA SER A 30 -10.48 -36.94 7.81
C SER A 30 -9.87 -37.45 6.51
N TYR A 31 -8.90 -36.70 5.93
CA TYR A 31 -8.21 -37.09 4.72
C TYR A 31 -7.44 -38.42 4.90
N VAL A 32 -6.63 -38.50 5.94
CA VAL A 32 -5.84 -39.70 6.27
C VAL A 32 -6.72 -40.92 6.59
N SER A 33 -7.91 -40.71 7.15
CA SER A 33 -8.86 -41.79 7.45
C SER A 33 -9.52 -42.39 6.21
N PHE A 34 -9.96 -41.54 5.26
CA PHE A 34 -10.75 -42.00 4.12
C PHE A 34 -9.92 -42.37 2.90
N VAL A 35 -8.85 -41.67 2.61
CA VAL A 35 -8.07 -41.83 1.37
C VAL A 35 -7.43 -43.23 1.24
N PRO A 36 -6.74 -43.78 2.25
CA PRO A 36 -6.18 -45.13 2.14
C PRO A 36 -7.24 -46.21 1.91
N ARG A 37 -8.41 -46.04 2.52
CA ARG A 37 -9.54 -46.98 2.31
C ARG A 37 -10.09 -46.88 0.89
N PHE A 38 -10.20 -45.65 0.37
CA PHE A 38 -10.63 -45.43 -1.02
C PHE A 38 -9.66 -46.07 -2.02
N VAL A 39 -8.37 -45.89 -1.82
CA VAL A 39 -7.32 -46.55 -2.64
C VAL A 39 -7.47 -48.06 -2.57
N ALA A 40 -7.62 -48.66 -1.40
CA ALA A 40 -7.79 -50.09 -1.23
C ALA A 40 -9.05 -50.67 -1.92
N GLU A 41 -10.19 -49.93 -1.82
CA GLU A 41 -11.43 -50.30 -2.51
C GLU A 41 -11.27 -50.29 -4.04
N ALA A 42 -10.59 -49.27 -4.58
CA ALA A 42 -10.32 -49.16 -6.01
C ALA A 42 -9.35 -50.25 -6.52
N GLN A 43 -8.26 -50.51 -5.76
CA GLN A 43 -7.30 -51.59 -6.08
C GLN A 43 -7.97 -52.97 -6.14
N ALA A 44 -8.92 -53.22 -5.26
CA ALA A 44 -9.69 -54.47 -5.25
C ALA A 44 -10.60 -54.63 -6.47
N GLY A 45 -10.83 -53.55 -7.27
CA GLY A 45 -11.66 -53.59 -8.46
C GLY A 45 -13.11 -54.00 -8.20
N LYS A 46 -13.67 -53.61 -7.08
CA LYS A 46 -14.99 -54.06 -6.62
C LYS A 46 -16.13 -53.59 -7.54
N ARG A 47 -17.19 -54.38 -7.58
CA ARG A 47 -18.44 -53.99 -8.23
C ARG A 47 -19.05 -52.81 -7.48
N TRP A 48 -19.91 -52.05 -8.10
CA TRP A 48 -20.57 -50.88 -7.54
C TRP A 48 -21.21 -51.10 -6.17
N GLU A 49 -21.86 -52.25 -5.98
CA GLU A 49 -22.58 -52.62 -4.77
C GLU A 49 -21.69 -53.12 -3.63
N ASP A 50 -20.46 -53.56 -3.94
CA ASP A 50 -19.56 -54.21 -3.02
C ASP A 50 -18.61 -53.27 -2.28
N TRP A 51 -18.70 -51.95 -2.58
CA TRP A 51 -17.90 -50.94 -1.92
C TRP A 51 -18.30 -50.73 -0.48
N ASP A 52 -17.35 -50.40 0.39
CA ASP A 52 -17.62 -49.92 1.72
C ASP A 52 -18.57 -48.70 1.68
N LYS A 53 -19.68 -48.78 2.42
CA LYS A 53 -20.72 -47.76 2.36
C LYS A 53 -20.24 -46.36 2.78
N GLY A 54 -19.32 -46.27 3.76
CA GLY A 54 -18.76 -44.99 4.22
C GLY A 54 -17.84 -44.35 3.18
N VAL A 55 -16.98 -45.17 2.55
CA VAL A 55 -16.09 -44.72 1.48
C VAL A 55 -16.88 -44.33 0.24
N PHE A 56 -17.88 -45.14 -0.12
CA PHE A 56 -18.75 -44.85 -1.26
C PHE A 56 -19.53 -43.54 -1.06
N TYR A 57 -20.11 -43.35 0.11
CA TYR A 57 -20.78 -42.10 0.46
C TYR A 57 -19.83 -40.89 0.33
N GLU A 58 -18.64 -40.97 0.88
CA GLU A 58 -17.65 -39.89 0.88
C GLU A 58 -17.28 -39.42 -0.54
N TYR A 59 -17.03 -40.35 -1.46
CA TYR A 59 -16.54 -40.00 -2.78
C TYR A 59 -17.61 -39.83 -3.86
N PHE A 60 -18.77 -40.51 -3.74
CA PHE A 60 -19.80 -40.54 -4.77
C PHE A 60 -21.12 -39.87 -4.36
N GLU A 61 -21.41 -39.75 -3.07
CA GLU A 61 -22.71 -39.25 -2.61
C GLU A 61 -22.62 -37.93 -1.87
N ARG A 62 -21.59 -37.71 -1.09
CA ARG A 62 -21.42 -36.54 -0.26
C ARG A 62 -21.30 -35.27 -1.10
N SER A 63 -22.18 -34.28 -0.83
CA SER A 63 -22.24 -33.03 -1.61
C SER A 63 -21.37 -31.90 -1.06
N GLN A 64 -21.04 -31.94 0.25
CA GLN A 64 -20.26 -30.89 0.94
C GLN A 64 -19.31 -31.50 1.97
N GLY A 65 -18.21 -30.82 2.25
CA GLY A 65 -17.26 -31.21 3.28
C GLY A 65 -16.55 -32.54 3.01
N GLN A 66 -16.27 -32.85 1.73
CA GLN A 66 -15.53 -34.04 1.36
C GLN A 66 -14.08 -33.98 1.84
N CYS A 67 -13.48 -35.14 2.16
CA CYS A 67 -12.11 -35.21 2.68
C CYS A 67 -11.05 -34.71 1.70
N VAL A 68 -11.24 -34.89 0.39
CA VAL A 68 -10.33 -34.42 -0.68
C VAL A 68 -10.72 -33.04 -1.20
N ALA A 69 -11.67 -32.37 -0.67
CA ALA A 69 -11.99 -30.98 -0.98
C ALA A 69 -12.86 -30.41 0.13
N SER A 70 -12.41 -29.34 0.77
CA SER A 70 -13.06 -28.77 1.96
C SER A 70 -14.23 -27.85 1.63
N VAL A 71 -14.33 -27.32 0.40
CA VAL A 71 -15.39 -26.39 -0.02
C VAL A 71 -16.37 -27.08 -0.94
N ALA A 72 -17.64 -26.61 -0.96
CA ALA A 72 -18.69 -27.10 -1.84
C ALA A 72 -18.19 -27.21 -3.30
N GLN A 73 -17.96 -28.42 -3.74
CA GLN A 73 -17.57 -28.77 -5.08
C GLN A 73 -18.74 -29.43 -5.83
N LYS A 74 -18.69 -29.53 -7.15
CA LYS A 74 -19.66 -30.33 -7.88
C LYS A 74 -19.60 -31.79 -7.41
N TYR A 75 -20.75 -32.43 -7.34
CA TYR A 75 -20.91 -33.81 -6.89
C TYR A 75 -21.79 -34.58 -7.87
N PHE A 76 -21.75 -35.91 -7.79
CA PHE A 76 -22.58 -36.79 -8.62
C PHE A 76 -24.01 -36.80 -8.08
N THR A 77 -24.96 -36.31 -8.89
CA THR A 77 -26.38 -36.39 -8.57
C THR A 77 -26.87 -37.83 -8.53
N ARG A 78 -28.08 -38.09 -8.04
CA ARG A 78 -28.66 -39.44 -8.07
C ARG A 78 -28.71 -40.02 -9.48
N ASP A 79 -29.05 -39.18 -10.47
CA ASP A 79 -29.14 -39.60 -11.86
C ASP A 79 -27.76 -39.83 -12.50
N ASP A 80 -26.78 -39.02 -12.14
CA ASP A 80 -25.39 -39.24 -12.57
C ASP A 80 -24.86 -40.55 -12.02
N ARG A 81 -25.12 -40.87 -10.74
CA ARG A 81 -24.74 -42.16 -10.14
C ARG A 81 -25.40 -43.36 -10.81
N ALA A 82 -26.70 -43.22 -11.15
CA ALA A 82 -27.39 -44.30 -11.87
C ALA A 82 -26.76 -44.60 -13.24
N ARG A 83 -26.37 -43.54 -13.97
CA ARG A 83 -25.67 -43.70 -15.26
C ARG A 83 -24.26 -44.22 -15.08
N LEU A 84 -23.49 -43.73 -14.12
CA LEU A 84 -22.15 -44.26 -13.81
C LEU A 84 -22.17 -45.71 -13.38
N LYS A 85 -23.22 -46.14 -12.62
CA LYS A 85 -23.42 -47.55 -12.28
C LYS A 85 -23.56 -48.41 -13.50
N SER A 86 -24.32 -47.98 -14.51
CA SER A 86 -24.46 -48.72 -15.77
C SER A 86 -23.16 -48.81 -16.57
N ALA A 87 -22.29 -47.78 -16.46
CA ALA A 87 -20.97 -47.71 -17.07
C ALA A 87 -19.84 -48.18 -16.14
N TRP A 88 -20.14 -48.85 -15.03
CA TRP A 88 -19.11 -49.22 -14.05
C TRP A 88 -18.05 -50.15 -14.59
N HIS A 89 -18.37 -50.97 -15.57
CA HIS A 89 -17.42 -51.83 -16.28
C HIS A 89 -16.33 -51.05 -17.04
N GLU A 90 -16.57 -49.76 -17.37
CA GLU A 90 -15.58 -48.86 -17.96
C GLU A 90 -14.84 -48.06 -16.85
N VAL A 91 -15.55 -47.65 -15.81
CA VAL A 91 -15.02 -46.80 -14.73
C VAL A 91 -14.11 -47.56 -13.77
N ALA A 92 -14.54 -48.76 -13.29
CA ALA A 92 -13.81 -49.52 -12.29
C ALA A 92 -12.38 -49.89 -12.71
N PRO A 93 -12.12 -50.37 -13.94
CA PRO A 93 -10.75 -50.66 -14.38
C PRO A 93 -9.84 -49.44 -14.40
N LEU A 94 -10.38 -48.25 -14.71
CA LEU A 94 -9.60 -47.00 -14.70
C LEU A 94 -9.26 -46.54 -13.28
N LEU A 95 -10.22 -46.63 -12.35
CA LEU A 95 -9.97 -46.35 -10.93
C LEU A 95 -8.90 -47.30 -10.37
N LYS A 96 -8.99 -48.59 -10.71
CA LYS A 96 -8.03 -49.60 -10.31
C LYS A 96 -6.64 -49.31 -10.87
N ALA A 97 -6.52 -49.04 -12.17
CA ALA A 97 -5.25 -48.70 -12.81
C ALA A 97 -4.58 -47.49 -12.17
N ILE A 98 -5.35 -46.46 -11.81
CA ILE A 98 -4.82 -45.27 -11.10
C ILE A 98 -4.38 -45.66 -9.68
N ALA A 99 -5.18 -46.45 -8.95
CA ALA A 99 -4.91 -46.83 -7.57
C ALA A 99 -3.70 -47.80 -7.43
N GLU A 100 -3.42 -48.61 -8.41
CA GLU A 100 -2.29 -49.58 -8.39
C GLU A 100 -0.91 -48.90 -8.57
N HIS A 101 -0.86 -47.67 -9.12
CA HIS A 101 0.39 -46.97 -9.42
C HIS A 101 0.53 -45.71 -8.53
N GLN A 102 0.91 -45.91 -7.27
CA GLN A 102 0.95 -44.83 -6.26
C GLN A 102 2.13 -43.85 -6.43
N ASP A 103 3.21 -44.27 -7.06
CA ASP A 103 4.45 -43.50 -7.21
C ASP A 103 4.66 -42.95 -8.64
N GLU A 104 3.76 -43.31 -9.57
CA GLU A 104 3.84 -42.87 -10.96
C GLU A 104 2.55 -42.14 -11.38
N PRO A 105 2.65 -40.91 -11.95
CA PRO A 105 1.47 -40.15 -12.34
C PRO A 105 0.70 -40.80 -13.47
N GLN A 106 -0.57 -41.18 -13.23
CA GLN A 106 -1.41 -41.94 -14.16
C GLN A 106 -2.20 -41.02 -15.11
N TRP A 107 -1.49 -40.28 -15.92
CA TRP A 107 -1.99 -39.29 -16.83
C TRP A 107 -2.99 -39.80 -17.86
N GLU A 108 -2.65 -40.92 -18.54
CA GLU A 108 -3.52 -41.47 -19.58
C GLU A 108 -4.80 -42.07 -19.00
N ALA A 109 -4.71 -42.78 -17.87
CA ALA A 109 -5.88 -43.30 -17.18
C ALA A 109 -6.81 -42.18 -16.70
N TYR A 110 -6.25 -41.05 -16.22
CA TYR A 110 -7.02 -39.85 -15.87
C TYR A 110 -7.79 -39.29 -17.08
N LYS A 111 -7.13 -39.13 -18.24
CA LYS A 111 -7.79 -38.63 -19.46
C LYS A 111 -8.94 -39.53 -19.89
N LEU A 112 -8.75 -40.82 -19.83
CA LEU A 112 -9.78 -41.79 -20.15
C LEU A 112 -10.94 -41.73 -19.15
N LEU A 113 -10.64 -41.71 -17.85
CA LEU A 113 -11.66 -41.57 -16.80
C LEU A 113 -12.49 -40.31 -16.99
N LYS A 114 -11.83 -39.16 -17.26
CA LYS A 114 -12.52 -37.87 -17.52
C LYS A 114 -13.45 -37.98 -18.71
N LYS A 115 -13.04 -38.67 -19.78
CA LYS A 115 -13.87 -38.90 -20.98
C LYS A 115 -15.08 -39.78 -20.67
N VAL A 116 -14.90 -40.87 -19.93
CA VAL A 116 -15.97 -41.80 -19.54
C VAL A 116 -16.97 -41.12 -18.61
N VAL A 117 -16.49 -40.44 -17.54
CA VAL A 117 -17.36 -39.70 -16.60
C VAL A 117 -18.19 -38.67 -17.35
N ARG A 118 -17.57 -37.88 -18.24
CA ARG A 118 -18.28 -36.87 -19.03
C ARG A 118 -19.37 -37.45 -19.94
N ALA A 119 -19.14 -38.61 -20.51
CA ALA A 119 -20.10 -39.30 -21.37
C ALA A 119 -21.34 -39.80 -20.61
N HIS A 120 -21.18 -40.08 -19.29
CA HIS A 120 -22.23 -40.62 -18.44
C HIS A 120 -22.77 -39.68 -17.37
N THR A 121 -22.47 -38.36 -17.46
CA THR A 121 -23.01 -37.35 -16.55
C THR A 121 -23.74 -36.25 -17.32
N ALA A 122 -24.73 -35.61 -16.69
CA ALA A 122 -25.53 -34.56 -17.32
C ALA A 122 -24.72 -33.28 -17.58
N GLN A 123 -23.68 -33.05 -16.79
CA GLN A 123 -22.78 -31.90 -16.87
C GLN A 123 -21.34 -32.36 -16.85
N ASP A 124 -20.42 -31.49 -17.27
CA ASP A 124 -18.98 -31.74 -17.13
C ASP A 124 -18.58 -31.59 -15.65
N LEU A 125 -18.52 -32.70 -14.92
CA LEU A 125 -18.21 -32.79 -13.51
C LEU A 125 -16.70 -32.89 -13.24
N ARG A 126 -15.91 -31.95 -13.82
CA ARG A 126 -14.44 -31.96 -13.74
C ARG A 126 -13.92 -32.05 -12.31
N ALA A 127 -14.41 -31.19 -11.41
CA ALA A 127 -13.95 -31.16 -10.02
C ALA A 127 -14.26 -32.47 -9.28
N ALA A 128 -15.42 -33.09 -9.54
CA ALA A 128 -15.77 -34.39 -8.96
C ALA A 128 -14.85 -35.51 -9.51
N THR A 129 -14.54 -35.49 -10.80
CA THR A 129 -13.59 -36.44 -11.41
C THR A 129 -12.18 -36.23 -10.86
N ASN A 130 -11.71 -35.00 -10.79
CA ASN A 130 -10.41 -34.65 -10.21
C ASN A 130 -10.29 -35.09 -8.73
N ARG A 131 -11.39 -35.02 -7.96
CA ARG A 131 -11.45 -35.52 -6.58
C ARG A 131 -11.19 -37.02 -6.49
N LEU A 132 -11.80 -37.80 -7.37
CA LEU A 132 -11.53 -39.26 -7.41
C LEU A 132 -10.04 -39.51 -7.66
N VAL A 133 -9.46 -38.82 -8.64
CA VAL A 133 -8.07 -39.05 -9.04
C VAL A 133 -7.09 -38.53 -7.98
N ALA A 134 -7.33 -37.39 -7.38
CA ALA A 134 -6.52 -36.89 -6.26
C ALA A 134 -6.57 -37.80 -5.04
N GLY A 135 -7.74 -38.41 -4.76
CA GLY A 135 -7.89 -39.41 -3.70
C GLY A 135 -7.20 -40.75 -4.02
N LEU A 136 -7.02 -41.10 -5.29
CA LEU A 136 -6.32 -42.33 -5.71
C LEU A 136 -4.81 -42.15 -5.81
N GLN A 137 -4.31 -40.94 -5.98
CA GLN A 137 -2.88 -40.60 -6.02
C GLN A 137 -2.49 -39.54 -5.01
N PRO A 138 -2.74 -39.75 -3.71
CA PRO A 138 -2.63 -38.72 -2.66
C PRO A 138 -1.19 -38.23 -2.41
N ARG A 139 -0.18 -39.03 -2.78
CA ARG A 139 1.23 -38.66 -2.67
C ARG A 139 1.74 -37.83 -3.84
N LEU A 140 1.01 -37.83 -4.95
CA LEU A 140 1.40 -37.16 -6.19
C LEU A 140 0.57 -35.90 -6.50
N LEU A 141 -0.67 -35.84 -6.05
CA LEU A 141 -1.63 -34.78 -6.39
C LEU A 141 -2.10 -34.05 -5.14
N CYS A 142 -2.27 -32.73 -5.26
CA CYS A 142 -2.74 -31.89 -4.16
C CYS A 142 -4.27 -31.98 -3.98
N SER A 143 -4.75 -31.56 -2.81
CA SER A 143 -6.18 -31.57 -2.46
C SER A 143 -7.04 -30.55 -3.21
N ILE A 144 -6.46 -29.64 -4.01
CA ILE A 144 -7.20 -28.65 -4.79
C ILE A 144 -7.70 -29.27 -6.09
N VAL A 145 -8.98 -29.57 -6.16
CA VAL A 145 -9.61 -30.28 -7.30
C VAL A 145 -10.23 -29.35 -8.34
N ALA A 146 -10.50 -28.09 -8.00
CA ALA A 146 -11.07 -27.10 -8.91
C ALA A 146 -9.96 -26.33 -9.64
N GLU A 147 -10.00 -26.32 -10.97
CA GLU A 147 -8.99 -25.68 -11.83
C GLU A 147 -8.78 -24.20 -11.49
N HIS A 148 -9.88 -23.44 -11.32
CA HIS A 148 -9.78 -22.00 -11.04
C HIS A 148 -9.12 -21.68 -9.69
N GLN A 149 -9.30 -22.54 -8.68
CA GLN A 149 -8.64 -22.40 -7.37
C GLN A 149 -7.16 -22.75 -7.44
N LEU A 150 -6.80 -23.74 -8.27
CA LEU A 150 -5.41 -24.07 -8.51
C LEU A 150 -4.69 -22.98 -9.30
N GLU A 151 -5.35 -22.37 -10.30
CA GLU A 151 -4.85 -21.20 -11.03
C GLU A 151 -4.62 -20.01 -10.09
N GLU A 152 -5.57 -19.75 -9.19
CA GLU A 152 -5.45 -18.69 -8.18
C GLU A 152 -4.27 -18.96 -7.24
N LEU A 153 -4.06 -20.20 -6.79
CA LEU A 153 -2.88 -20.54 -5.98
C LEU A 153 -1.58 -20.21 -6.74
N TYR A 154 -1.46 -20.57 -8.02
CA TYR A 154 -0.29 -20.24 -8.82
C TYR A 154 -0.05 -18.72 -8.92
N MET A 155 -1.12 -17.93 -9.10
CA MET A 155 -1.02 -16.47 -9.13
C MET A 155 -0.55 -15.89 -7.79
N LEU A 156 -1.09 -16.39 -6.67
CA LEU A 156 -0.73 -15.94 -5.33
C LEU A 156 0.69 -16.35 -4.96
N LEU A 157 1.10 -17.58 -5.29
CA LEU A 157 2.49 -18.01 -5.12
C LEU A 157 3.45 -17.13 -5.93
N GLY A 158 3.10 -16.77 -7.16
CA GLY A 158 3.90 -15.86 -8.00
C GLY A 158 4.13 -14.47 -7.36
N ARG A 159 3.20 -14.03 -6.53
CA ARG A 159 3.30 -12.74 -5.81
C ARG A 159 4.10 -12.84 -4.51
N HIS A 160 3.94 -13.93 -3.76
CA HIS A 160 4.37 -14.04 -2.38
C HIS A 160 5.60 -14.92 -2.16
N VAL A 161 5.90 -15.83 -3.10
CA VAL A 161 6.95 -16.84 -2.93
C VAL A 161 8.21 -16.47 -3.70
N SER A 162 9.37 -16.63 -3.04
CA SER A 162 10.70 -16.41 -3.62
C SER A 162 11.22 -17.61 -4.39
N ASP A 163 10.69 -18.81 -4.11
CA ASP A 163 11.08 -20.05 -4.77
C ASP A 163 10.70 -20.04 -6.24
N ARG A 164 11.47 -20.76 -7.07
CA ARG A 164 11.16 -20.90 -8.48
C ARG A 164 9.89 -21.74 -8.66
N LEU A 165 8.85 -21.14 -9.20
CA LEU A 165 7.58 -21.80 -9.46
C LEU A 165 7.61 -22.59 -10.77
N PRO A 166 6.91 -23.74 -10.83
CA PRO A 166 6.65 -24.44 -12.08
C PRO A 166 5.69 -23.61 -12.95
N GLU A 167 5.80 -23.79 -14.27
CA GLU A 167 4.91 -23.13 -15.23
C GLU A 167 3.47 -23.65 -15.12
N TYR A 168 2.50 -22.72 -15.04
CA TYR A 168 1.07 -23.06 -15.07
C TYR A 168 0.63 -23.43 -16.48
N ARG A 169 -0.05 -24.58 -16.61
CA ARG A 169 -0.59 -25.09 -17.88
C ARG A 169 -2.11 -24.96 -17.89
N LYS A 170 -2.62 -23.98 -18.64
CA LYS A 170 -4.07 -23.73 -18.72
C LYS A 170 -4.82 -24.97 -19.22
N GLY A 171 -5.85 -25.38 -18.45
CA GLY A 171 -6.71 -26.54 -18.80
C GLY A 171 -6.11 -27.90 -18.45
N ASP A 172 -4.94 -27.95 -17.82
CA ASP A 172 -4.24 -29.16 -17.41
C ASP A 172 -4.17 -29.28 -15.89
N TRP A 173 -5.32 -29.55 -15.27
CA TRP A 173 -5.40 -29.68 -13.81
C TRP A 173 -4.42 -30.72 -13.26
N PHE A 174 -4.26 -31.86 -13.93
CA PHE A 174 -3.42 -32.95 -13.43
C PHE A 174 -1.95 -32.53 -13.35
N ALA A 175 -1.39 -31.97 -14.43
CA ALA A 175 0.00 -31.51 -14.44
C ALA A 175 0.23 -30.40 -13.43
N ASN A 176 -0.71 -29.46 -13.30
CA ASN A 176 -0.62 -28.37 -12.34
C ASN A 176 -0.69 -28.87 -10.89
N SER A 177 -1.60 -29.81 -10.59
CA SER A 177 -1.74 -30.44 -9.27
C SER A 177 -0.47 -31.22 -8.88
N TYR A 178 0.07 -31.98 -9.80
CA TYR A 178 1.32 -32.74 -9.64
C TYR A 178 2.51 -31.82 -9.39
N ASN A 179 2.66 -30.75 -10.17
CA ASN A 179 3.74 -29.79 -10.03
C ASN A 179 3.68 -29.02 -8.70
N ILE A 180 2.48 -28.65 -8.25
CA ILE A 180 2.27 -28.01 -6.93
C ILE A 180 2.66 -28.98 -5.82
N MET A 181 2.20 -30.22 -5.87
CA MET A 181 2.55 -31.19 -4.83
C MET A 181 4.06 -31.44 -4.76
N ARG A 182 4.75 -31.57 -5.90
CA ARG A 182 6.21 -31.64 -5.94
C ARG A 182 6.87 -30.40 -5.34
N LEU A 183 6.43 -29.19 -5.69
CA LEU A 183 6.95 -27.94 -5.14
C LEU A 183 6.87 -27.92 -3.61
N PHE A 184 5.74 -28.37 -3.05
CA PHE A 184 5.56 -28.43 -1.59
C PHE A 184 6.42 -29.53 -0.96
N CYS A 185 6.54 -30.71 -1.57
CA CYS A 185 7.43 -31.77 -1.11
C CYS A 185 8.90 -31.35 -1.13
N ASP A 186 9.35 -30.69 -2.19
CA ASP A 186 10.74 -30.20 -2.32
C ASP A 186 11.05 -29.13 -1.27
N ALA A 187 10.10 -28.24 -0.97
CA ALA A 187 10.28 -27.17 0.01
C ALA A 187 10.22 -27.67 1.47
N LEU A 188 9.29 -28.57 1.78
CA LEU A 188 8.99 -28.99 3.15
C LEU A 188 9.70 -30.27 3.57
N GLN A 189 10.02 -31.16 2.61
CA GLN A 189 10.66 -32.45 2.81
C GLN A 189 9.94 -33.33 3.87
N PRO A 190 8.61 -33.62 3.69
CA PRO A 190 7.86 -34.44 4.62
C PRO A 190 8.34 -35.90 4.61
N ALA A 191 8.11 -36.63 5.72
CA ALA A 191 8.40 -38.06 5.78
C ALA A 191 7.44 -38.85 4.86
N ASP A 192 6.18 -38.49 4.81
CA ASP A 192 5.18 -38.94 3.82
C ASP A 192 4.53 -37.71 3.16
N PRO A 193 4.45 -37.64 1.82
CA PRO A 193 3.73 -36.55 1.14
C PRO A 193 2.28 -36.36 1.61
N MET A 194 1.64 -37.38 2.14
CA MET A 194 0.30 -37.28 2.71
C MET A 194 0.23 -36.35 3.94
N ASP A 195 1.32 -36.17 4.67
CA ASP A 195 1.37 -35.28 5.83
C ASP A 195 1.11 -33.81 5.47
N ILE A 196 1.38 -33.43 4.22
CA ILE A 196 1.26 -32.05 3.75
C ILE A 196 0.22 -31.88 2.62
N VAL A 197 -0.54 -32.91 2.29
CA VAL A 197 -1.49 -32.90 1.15
C VAL A 197 -2.54 -31.79 1.22
N THR A 198 -2.90 -31.34 2.42
CA THR A 198 -3.86 -30.25 2.64
C THR A 198 -3.22 -28.86 2.64
N TYR A 199 -1.89 -28.76 2.70
CA TYR A 199 -1.17 -27.48 2.77
C TYR A 199 -1.40 -26.57 1.56
N PRO A 200 -1.44 -27.06 0.31
CA PRO A 200 -1.72 -26.18 -0.84
C PRO A 200 -3.04 -25.42 -0.71
N TRP A 201 -4.10 -26.07 -0.21
CA TRP A 201 -5.38 -25.40 0.04
C TRP A 201 -5.29 -24.40 1.20
N GLN A 202 -4.71 -24.80 2.30
CA GLN A 202 -4.59 -23.95 3.48
C GLN A 202 -3.71 -22.71 3.20
N LEU A 203 -2.65 -22.88 2.39
CA LEU A 203 -1.85 -21.75 1.93
C LEU A 203 -2.65 -20.83 0.99
N LEU A 204 -3.47 -21.39 0.11
CA LEU A 204 -4.38 -20.60 -0.74
C LEU A 204 -5.29 -19.71 0.10
N GLU A 205 -5.93 -20.25 1.13
CA GLU A 205 -6.80 -19.50 2.05
C GLU A 205 -6.02 -18.42 2.81
N TYR A 206 -4.84 -18.76 3.33
CA TYR A 206 -3.96 -17.83 4.01
C TYR A 206 -3.54 -16.66 3.12
N LEU A 207 -3.12 -16.94 1.88
CA LEU A 207 -2.68 -15.90 0.93
C LEU A 207 -3.84 -15.04 0.43
N ARG A 208 -5.05 -15.60 0.27
CA ARG A 208 -6.27 -14.82 -0.02
C ARG A 208 -6.57 -13.81 1.07
N ASP A 209 -6.54 -14.23 2.34
CA ASP A 209 -6.77 -13.34 3.47
C ASP A 209 -5.69 -12.26 3.56
N LYS A 210 -4.43 -12.63 3.32
CA LYS A 210 -3.29 -11.70 3.27
C LYS A 210 -3.47 -10.64 2.17
N ASP A 211 -3.86 -11.02 0.95
CA ASP A 211 -4.10 -10.09 -0.15
C ASP A 211 -5.32 -9.20 0.09
N ASN A 212 -6.40 -9.74 0.67
CA ASN A 212 -7.59 -8.96 1.02
C ASN A 212 -7.28 -7.88 2.06
N LYS A 213 -6.53 -8.23 3.10
CA LYS A 213 -6.10 -7.26 4.12
C LYS A 213 -5.20 -6.17 3.54
N LEU A 214 -4.31 -6.52 2.60
CA LEU A 214 -3.50 -5.55 1.87
C LEU A 214 -4.35 -4.59 1.03
N TYR A 215 -5.29 -5.12 0.29
CA TYR A 215 -6.21 -4.34 -0.54
C TYR A 215 -7.05 -3.35 0.30
N LEU A 216 -7.59 -3.81 1.43
CA LEU A 216 -8.34 -2.96 2.35
C LEU A 216 -7.48 -1.83 2.92
N MET A 217 -6.24 -2.12 3.30
CA MET A 217 -5.31 -1.12 3.82
C MET A 217 -4.91 -0.09 2.75
N ASP A 218 -4.60 -0.53 1.53
CA ASP A 218 -4.23 0.38 0.45
C ASP A 218 -5.40 1.31 0.07
N ASN A 219 -6.64 0.80 0.07
CA ASN A 219 -7.85 1.61 -0.15
C ASN A 219 -8.08 2.61 0.99
N TYR A 220 -7.87 2.20 2.23
CA TYR A 220 -7.99 3.09 3.39
C TYR A 220 -7.00 4.25 3.31
N ILE A 221 -5.73 3.98 3.00
CA ILE A 221 -4.70 5.01 2.82
C ILE A 221 -5.05 5.93 1.65
N GLU A 222 -5.50 5.37 0.52
CA GLU A 222 -5.91 6.14 -0.66
C GLU A 222 -7.05 7.10 -0.33
N GLU A 223 -8.10 6.63 0.36
CA GLU A 223 -9.24 7.45 0.78
C GLU A 223 -8.80 8.62 1.67
N LYS A 224 -7.95 8.35 2.68
CA LYS A 224 -7.43 9.39 3.59
C LYS A 224 -6.50 10.37 2.86
N ALA A 225 -5.68 9.90 1.92
CA ALA A 225 -4.84 10.76 1.10
C ALA A 225 -5.68 11.68 0.19
N GLN A 226 -6.72 11.16 -0.46
CA GLN A 226 -7.65 11.97 -1.27
C GLN A 226 -8.43 12.98 -0.40
N MET A 227 -8.80 12.60 0.81
CA MET A 227 -9.41 13.54 1.76
C MET A 227 -8.44 14.68 2.09
N LEU A 228 -7.17 14.37 2.39
CA LEU A 228 -6.14 15.37 2.67
C LEU A 228 -5.92 16.32 1.48
N GLU A 229 -5.96 15.83 0.25
CA GLU A 229 -5.86 16.69 -0.95
C GLU A 229 -6.94 17.77 -0.98
N ARG A 230 -8.16 17.42 -0.58
CA ARG A 230 -9.30 18.36 -0.56
C ARG A 230 -9.23 19.35 0.60
N VAL A 231 -8.87 18.86 1.79
CA VAL A 231 -8.94 19.68 3.02
C VAL A 231 -7.63 20.39 3.34
N LYS A 232 -6.51 20.04 2.70
CA LYS A 232 -5.16 20.58 2.88
C LYS A 232 -4.52 20.31 4.25
N ASN A 233 -5.29 20.36 5.33
CA ASN A 233 -4.81 20.13 6.70
C ASN A 233 -5.66 19.08 7.38
N MET A 234 -5.02 18.13 8.06
CA MET A 234 -5.69 17.03 8.77
C MET A 234 -5.00 16.77 10.11
N VAL A 235 -5.77 16.46 11.12
CA VAL A 235 -5.27 15.90 12.38
C VAL A 235 -5.78 14.48 12.53
N LEU A 236 -4.85 13.52 12.68
CA LEU A 236 -5.15 12.14 13.01
C LEU A 236 -5.20 12.01 14.53
N THR A 237 -6.38 11.69 15.07
CA THR A 237 -6.61 11.49 16.51
C THR A 237 -6.82 10.03 16.82
N GLY A 238 -6.86 9.67 18.08
CA GLY A 238 -7.22 8.35 18.55
C GLY A 238 -6.31 7.82 19.65
N PRO A 239 -6.62 6.61 20.14
CA PRO A 239 -5.89 5.97 21.23
C PRO A 239 -4.41 5.76 20.94
N PRO A 240 -3.57 5.57 21.98
CA PRO A 240 -2.16 5.25 21.80
C PRO A 240 -1.97 3.91 21.05
N GLY A 241 -0.93 3.85 20.22
CA GLY A 241 -0.58 2.63 19.50
C GLY A 241 -1.47 2.29 18.31
N THR A 242 -2.33 3.21 17.84
CA THR A 242 -3.17 3.00 16.64
C THR A 242 -2.44 3.23 15.31
N GLY A 243 -1.16 3.66 15.35
CA GLY A 243 -0.34 3.81 14.15
C GLY A 243 -0.57 5.11 13.38
N LYS A 244 -1.02 6.18 14.03
CA LYS A 244 -1.27 7.50 13.43
C LYS A 244 -0.08 8.05 12.64
N THR A 245 1.11 8.03 13.23
CA THR A 245 2.36 8.50 12.59
C THR A 245 2.73 7.64 11.38
N TYR A 246 2.53 6.30 11.47
CA TYR A 246 2.70 5.40 10.34
C TYR A 246 1.72 5.72 9.21
N LEU A 247 0.44 5.92 9.52
CA LEU A 247 -0.58 6.31 8.55
C LEU A 247 -0.24 7.64 7.88
N ALA A 248 0.18 8.65 8.64
CA ALA A 248 0.60 9.95 8.13
C ALA A 248 1.73 9.81 7.09
N ARG A 249 2.76 8.98 7.37
CA ARG A 249 3.84 8.69 6.42
C ARG A 249 3.34 7.98 5.17
N ARG A 250 2.45 7.01 5.31
CA ARG A 250 1.87 6.27 4.19
C ARG A 250 1.02 7.17 3.28
N MET A 251 0.24 8.07 3.87
CA MET A 251 -0.51 9.10 3.14
C MET A 251 0.45 10.05 2.40
N ALA A 252 1.55 10.47 3.04
CA ALA A 252 2.58 11.29 2.42
C ALA A 252 3.21 10.58 1.20
N MET A 253 3.58 9.30 1.33
CA MET A 253 4.10 8.50 0.21
C MET A 253 3.13 8.46 -0.96
N LYS A 254 1.83 8.28 -0.68
CA LYS A 254 0.78 8.24 -1.69
C LYS A 254 0.64 9.55 -2.44
N LEU A 255 0.65 10.68 -1.70
CA LEU A 255 0.55 12.03 -2.27
C LEU A 255 1.79 12.41 -3.09
N VAL A 256 2.97 12.06 -2.62
CA VAL A 256 4.26 12.33 -3.31
C VAL A 256 4.46 11.39 -4.51
N GLY A 257 3.81 10.21 -4.50
CA GLY A 257 3.90 9.22 -5.59
C GLY A 257 5.15 8.34 -5.49
N VAL A 258 5.58 8.00 -4.26
CA VAL A 258 6.73 7.13 -3.96
C VAL A 258 6.30 5.90 -3.17
N ASP A 259 7.10 4.84 -3.22
CA ASP A 259 6.74 3.54 -2.66
C ASP A 259 7.48 3.19 -1.36
N THR A 260 8.63 3.83 -1.07
CA THR A 260 9.45 3.52 0.11
C THR A 260 9.76 4.76 0.95
N ASP A 261 10.11 4.54 2.24
CA ASP A 261 10.50 5.61 3.14
C ASP A 261 11.80 6.31 2.69
N GLU A 262 12.74 5.56 2.09
CA GLU A 262 13.97 6.09 1.53
C GLU A 262 13.69 7.02 0.35
N GLN A 263 12.78 6.62 -0.56
CA GLN A 263 12.34 7.46 -1.67
C GLN A 263 11.61 8.71 -1.18
N LEU A 264 10.78 8.57 -0.13
CA LEU A 264 10.08 9.70 0.48
C LEU A 264 11.08 10.71 1.06
N ALA A 265 12.06 10.25 1.82
CA ALA A 265 13.11 11.09 2.39
C ALA A 265 13.96 11.78 1.30
N ALA A 266 14.32 11.03 0.25
CA ALA A 266 15.13 11.55 -0.87
C ALA A 266 14.37 12.53 -1.77
N SER A 267 13.02 12.52 -1.76
CA SER A 267 12.19 13.37 -2.62
C SER A 267 12.34 14.87 -2.34
N GLY A 268 12.70 15.24 -1.11
CA GLY A 268 12.66 16.61 -0.62
C GLY A 268 11.25 17.21 -0.46
N GLN A 269 10.19 16.39 -0.68
CA GLN A 269 8.78 16.78 -0.62
C GLN A 269 8.12 16.38 0.71
N PHE A 270 8.89 15.82 1.64
CA PHE A 270 8.42 15.37 2.94
C PHE A 270 9.16 16.12 4.06
N GLY A 271 8.40 16.72 4.98
CA GLY A 271 8.89 17.32 6.22
C GLY A 271 8.29 16.57 7.42
N PHE A 272 9.07 16.44 8.48
CA PHE A 272 8.64 15.79 9.72
C PHE A 272 9.22 16.53 10.93
N VAL A 273 8.35 16.86 11.88
CA VAL A 273 8.74 17.38 13.20
C VAL A 273 7.90 16.70 14.27
N GLN A 274 8.44 16.62 15.47
CA GLN A 274 7.68 16.21 16.65
C GLN A 274 7.61 17.40 17.60
N PHE A 275 6.41 17.79 18.00
CA PHE A 275 6.23 18.86 18.99
C PHE A 275 6.54 18.36 20.40
N HIS A 276 7.07 19.23 21.20
CA HIS A 276 7.31 19.07 22.63
C HIS A 276 7.04 20.39 23.36
N PRO A 277 6.90 20.42 24.70
CA PRO A 277 6.49 21.62 25.42
C PRO A 277 7.36 22.87 25.22
N SER A 278 8.61 22.70 24.84
CA SER A 278 9.56 23.80 24.57
C SER A 278 9.70 24.13 23.08
N TYR A 279 8.85 23.54 22.20
CA TYR A 279 8.90 23.82 20.76
C TYR A 279 8.20 25.17 20.49
N ASP A 280 8.87 26.08 19.79
CA ASP A 280 8.39 27.45 19.65
C ASP A 280 8.43 27.98 18.20
N TYR A 281 8.02 29.24 18.05
CA TYR A 281 7.99 29.96 16.78
C TYR A 281 9.36 30.02 16.11
N THR A 282 10.45 30.13 16.89
CA THR A 282 11.80 30.31 16.34
C THR A 282 12.33 29.04 15.73
N ASP A 283 11.86 27.87 16.18
CA ASP A 283 12.20 26.58 15.58
C ASP A 283 11.38 26.28 14.31
N PHE A 284 10.14 26.78 14.30
CA PHE A 284 9.17 26.41 13.28
C PHE A 284 9.11 27.42 12.11
N VAL A 285 9.03 28.71 12.42
CA VAL A 285 8.86 29.79 11.40
C VAL A 285 10.18 30.49 11.14
N GLU A 286 10.69 31.26 12.07
CA GLU A 286 11.96 31.97 11.94
C GLU A 286 12.43 32.50 13.29
N GLY A 287 13.73 32.69 13.47
CA GLY A 287 14.27 33.23 14.71
C GLY A 287 15.73 33.59 14.63
N LEU A 288 16.15 34.42 15.57
CA LEU A 288 17.55 34.81 15.72
C LEU A 288 18.35 33.67 16.32
N ARG A 289 19.42 33.27 15.62
CA ARG A 289 20.33 32.22 16.06
C ARG A 289 21.72 32.77 16.30
N PRO A 290 22.38 32.38 17.40
CA PRO A 290 23.73 32.85 17.68
C PRO A 290 24.69 32.32 16.63
N VAL A 291 25.57 33.17 16.14
CA VAL A 291 26.67 32.82 15.22
C VAL A 291 27.97 33.43 15.75
N GLN A 292 29.09 32.75 15.50
CA GLN A 292 30.38 33.28 15.78
C GLN A 292 30.70 34.40 14.76
N SER A 293 30.82 35.65 15.19
CA SER A 293 30.90 36.79 14.26
C SER A 293 32.34 37.20 13.92
N ASP A 294 33.35 36.82 14.74
CA ASP A 294 34.76 37.11 14.50
C ASP A 294 35.70 36.15 15.22
N ASP A 295 37.00 36.22 14.89
CA ASP A 295 38.05 35.42 15.51
C ASP A 295 38.29 35.76 17.00
N ASN A 296 37.69 36.81 17.51
CA ASN A 296 37.81 37.27 18.91
C ASN A 296 36.73 36.69 19.83
N GLY A 297 35.87 35.77 19.30
CA GLY A 297 34.87 35.08 20.13
C GLY A 297 33.60 35.90 20.43
N ASN A 298 33.39 37.01 19.75
CA ASN A 298 32.11 37.78 19.87
C ASN A 298 30.97 36.98 19.27
N VAL A 299 29.81 36.95 19.93
CA VAL A 299 28.60 36.29 19.47
C VAL A 299 27.74 37.29 18.72
N GLY A 300 27.53 37.04 17.42
CA GLY A 300 26.54 37.75 16.63
C GLY A 300 25.21 36.98 16.59
N PHE A 301 24.19 37.58 16.02
CA PHE A 301 22.90 36.94 15.78
C PHE A 301 22.56 37.03 14.31
N GLU A 302 22.14 35.89 13.74
CA GLU A 302 21.65 35.81 12.37
C GLU A 302 20.18 35.37 12.38
N LEU A 303 19.35 36.02 11.57
CA LEU A 303 17.98 35.56 11.35
C LEU A 303 17.99 34.33 10.46
N ARG A 304 17.40 33.22 10.92
CA ARG A 304 17.27 31.97 10.18
C ARG A 304 15.82 31.54 10.10
N ASP A 305 15.44 31.06 8.92
CA ASP A 305 14.14 30.40 8.73
C ASP A 305 14.07 29.11 9.56
N GLY A 306 12.94 28.89 10.22
CA GLY A 306 12.62 27.63 10.89
C GLY A 306 12.24 26.53 9.90
N VAL A 307 12.07 25.32 10.42
CA VAL A 307 11.92 24.11 9.58
C VAL A 307 10.71 24.16 8.66
N PHE A 308 9.58 24.72 9.10
CA PHE A 308 8.35 24.81 8.29
C PHE A 308 8.48 25.89 7.21
N LYS A 309 9.03 27.06 7.55
CA LYS A 309 9.25 28.13 6.58
C LYS A 309 10.23 27.70 5.49
N GLN A 310 11.35 27.02 5.85
CA GLN A 310 12.27 26.45 4.88
C GLN A 310 11.58 25.44 3.96
N PHE A 311 10.72 24.57 4.53
CA PHE A 311 9.94 23.61 3.76
C PHE A 311 8.98 24.29 2.78
N CYS A 312 8.29 25.33 3.20
CA CYS A 312 7.41 26.13 2.34
C CYS A 312 8.20 26.82 1.22
N ARG A 313 9.40 27.36 1.50
CA ARG A 313 10.27 27.94 0.45
C ARG A 313 10.62 26.92 -0.63
N LYS A 314 10.97 25.69 -0.26
CA LYS A 314 11.18 24.59 -1.23
C LYS A 314 9.93 24.30 -2.06
N ALA A 315 8.75 24.35 -1.43
CA ALA A 315 7.48 24.13 -2.12
C ALA A 315 7.08 25.29 -3.05
N MET A 316 7.63 26.49 -2.82
CA MET A 316 7.47 27.66 -3.69
C MET A 316 8.43 27.64 -4.88
N GLU A 317 9.50 26.83 -4.86
CA GLU A 317 10.43 26.75 -5.97
C GLU A 317 9.69 26.38 -7.24
N LYS A 318 9.69 27.34 -8.18
CA LYS A 318 9.03 27.15 -9.47
C LYS A 318 9.73 26.07 -10.26
N GLY A 319 8.98 25.15 -10.82
CA GLY A 319 9.49 24.14 -11.73
C GLY A 319 10.17 24.75 -12.95
N SER A 320 11.04 24.00 -13.60
CA SER A 320 11.79 24.47 -14.76
C SER A 320 10.88 25.00 -15.89
N MET A 321 9.70 24.42 -16.07
CA MET A 321 8.72 24.88 -17.05
C MET A 321 8.11 26.25 -16.67
N ALA A 322 7.79 26.46 -15.41
CA ALA A 322 7.25 27.76 -14.93
C ALA A 322 8.31 28.89 -15.06
N ARG A 323 9.59 28.57 -14.83
CA ARG A 323 10.69 29.52 -15.08
C ARG A 323 10.86 29.83 -16.58
N LEU A 324 10.64 28.83 -17.45
CA LEU A 324 10.58 29.08 -18.89
C LEU A 324 9.41 30.02 -19.25
N ASP A 325 8.22 29.79 -18.68
CA ASP A 325 7.05 30.63 -18.94
C ASP A 325 7.28 32.08 -18.53
N GLU A 326 7.87 32.33 -17.38
CA GLU A 326 8.24 33.67 -16.92
C GLU A 326 9.31 34.32 -17.81
N ALA A 327 10.29 33.55 -18.25
CA ALA A 327 11.30 34.03 -19.18
C ALA A 327 10.68 34.38 -20.53
N ILE A 328 9.71 33.59 -20.99
CA ILE A 328 8.98 33.88 -22.25
C ILE A 328 8.19 35.17 -22.12
N GLU A 329 7.49 35.42 -20.98
CA GLU A 329 6.75 36.66 -20.79
C GLU A 329 7.67 37.87 -20.77
N ARG A 330 8.78 37.85 -20.03
CA ARG A 330 9.80 38.92 -20.08
C ARG A 330 10.36 39.12 -21.46
N PHE A 331 10.65 38.04 -22.18
CA PHE A 331 11.15 38.12 -23.55
C PHE A 331 10.12 38.68 -24.56
N LYS A 332 8.81 38.42 -24.31
CA LYS A 332 7.72 39.06 -25.06
C LYS A 332 7.71 40.57 -24.86
N ASP A 333 7.84 41.03 -23.62
CA ASP A 333 7.86 42.45 -23.28
C ASP A 333 9.04 43.13 -24.00
N ASP A 334 10.26 42.59 -23.88
CA ASP A 334 11.45 43.12 -24.54
C ASP A 334 11.30 43.13 -26.07
N CYS A 335 10.77 42.04 -26.66
CA CYS A 335 10.56 41.94 -28.11
C CYS A 335 9.41 42.81 -28.65
N SER A 336 8.51 43.28 -27.75
CA SER A 336 7.42 44.20 -28.10
C SER A 336 7.88 45.65 -28.17
N GLU A 337 8.83 46.02 -27.34
CA GLU A 337 9.41 47.39 -27.34
C GLU A 337 10.36 47.57 -28.52
N THR A 338 11.31 46.66 -28.67
CA THR A 338 12.29 46.67 -29.77
C THR A 338 12.66 45.25 -30.17
N PRO A 339 12.89 44.97 -31.51
CA PRO A 339 13.33 43.65 -31.93
C PRO A 339 14.65 43.22 -31.25
N VAL A 340 14.64 42.12 -30.52
CA VAL A 340 15.80 41.59 -29.82
C VAL A 340 16.67 40.77 -30.76
N LYS A 341 17.99 41.01 -30.76
CA LYS A 341 18.97 40.24 -31.55
C LYS A 341 19.35 38.94 -30.85
N VAL A 342 19.15 37.83 -31.54
CA VAL A 342 19.48 36.47 -31.07
C VAL A 342 20.57 35.89 -31.97
N LYS A 343 21.63 35.33 -31.35
CA LYS A 343 22.73 34.66 -32.05
C LYS A 343 22.48 33.16 -32.16
N ASN A 344 22.78 32.60 -33.34
CA ASN A 344 22.82 31.15 -33.47
C ASN A 344 24.20 30.58 -33.06
N LYS A 345 24.33 29.25 -33.00
CA LYS A 345 25.57 28.56 -32.63
C LYS A 345 26.74 28.85 -33.61
N SER A 346 26.45 29.31 -34.81
CA SER A 346 27.46 29.68 -35.84
C SER A 346 27.79 31.19 -35.85
N GLY A 347 27.30 31.94 -34.87
CA GLY A 347 27.57 33.39 -34.74
C GLY A 347 26.69 34.30 -35.60
N TYR A 348 25.74 33.76 -36.37
CA TYR A 348 24.81 34.58 -37.16
C TYR A 348 23.70 35.16 -36.27
N GLU A 349 23.42 36.46 -36.49
CA GLU A 349 22.37 37.19 -35.80
C GLU A 349 21.06 37.19 -36.61
N PHE A 350 19.95 37.17 -35.90
CA PHE A 350 18.60 37.40 -36.43
C PHE A 350 17.80 38.19 -35.43
N SER A 351 16.84 38.97 -35.90
CA SER A 351 16.00 39.80 -35.05
C SER A 351 14.69 39.10 -34.69
N VAL A 352 14.29 39.14 -33.44
CA VAL A 352 13.03 38.59 -32.93
C VAL A 352 12.13 39.70 -32.45
N ALA A 353 10.90 39.78 -32.96
CA ALA A 353 9.87 40.71 -32.55
C ALA A 353 8.63 39.95 -32.06
N TYR A 354 7.88 40.56 -31.13
CA TYR A 354 6.59 40.05 -30.69
C TYR A 354 5.48 41.07 -30.98
N ARG A 355 4.40 40.61 -31.62
CA ARG A 355 3.26 41.44 -32.01
C ARG A 355 1.93 40.90 -31.49
N GLY A 356 2.01 40.14 -30.42
CA GLY A 356 0.84 39.47 -29.83
C GLY A 356 0.62 38.03 -30.29
N GLY A 357 -0.24 37.29 -29.58
CA GLY A 357 -0.59 35.90 -29.86
C GLY A 357 0.44 34.89 -29.36
N VAL A 358 0.55 33.74 -30.03
CA VAL A 358 1.36 32.56 -29.59
C VAL A 358 2.68 32.42 -30.40
N THR A 359 3.13 33.47 -31.07
CA THR A 359 4.23 33.35 -32.05
C THR A 359 5.15 34.56 -32.03
N PHE A 360 6.46 34.31 -31.90
CA PHE A 360 7.49 35.30 -32.20
C PHE A 360 7.70 35.40 -33.70
N ARG A 361 8.03 36.63 -34.18
CA ARG A 361 8.36 36.93 -35.58
C ARG A 361 9.87 37.06 -35.72
N VAL A 362 10.46 36.18 -36.50
CA VAL A 362 11.92 36.13 -36.70
C VAL A 362 12.27 36.65 -38.07
N ARG A 363 13.20 37.63 -38.15
CA ARG A 363 13.74 38.17 -39.39
C ARG A 363 15.25 37.92 -39.47
N SER A 364 15.69 37.31 -40.56
CA SER A 364 17.10 37.07 -40.82
C SER A 364 17.78 38.33 -41.39
N ASP A 365 18.89 38.74 -40.80
CA ASP A 365 19.66 39.93 -41.28
C ASP A 365 20.36 39.71 -42.64
N LYS A 366 20.36 38.49 -43.18
CA LYS A 366 20.96 38.13 -44.48
C LYS A 366 19.99 38.16 -45.67
N SER A 367 18.74 38.50 -45.46
CA SER A 367 17.75 38.54 -46.54
C SER A 367 17.86 39.87 -47.28
N GLU A 368 18.63 39.92 -48.40
CA GLU A 368 18.69 41.04 -49.33
C GLU A 368 17.39 41.27 -50.12
N ALA A 369 16.37 40.47 -49.92
CA ALA A 369 15.04 40.66 -50.50
C ALA A 369 14.35 41.84 -49.83
N ALA A 370 14.02 42.87 -50.57
CA ALA A 370 13.38 44.12 -50.15
C ALA A 370 11.99 43.92 -49.47
N GLU A 371 11.48 42.72 -49.41
CA GLU A 371 10.30 42.29 -48.64
C GLU A 371 10.70 41.13 -47.72
N GLY A 372 11.34 41.47 -46.58
CA GLY A 372 11.76 40.50 -45.59
C GLY A 372 10.56 39.68 -45.05
N ARG A 373 10.51 38.38 -45.37
CA ARG A 373 9.54 37.45 -44.80
C ARG A 373 9.86 37.21 -43.31
N ASP A 374 8.89 37.47 -42.44
CA ASP A 374 8.96 37.09 -41.05
C ASP A 374 8.69 35.58 -40.92
N PHE A 375 9.59 34.85 -40.27
CA PHE A 375 9.43 33.43 -39.98
C PHE A 375 8.79 33.25 -38.59
N PRO A 376 7.73 32.44 -38.46
CA PRO A 376 7.10 32.23 -37.18
C PRO A 376 7.91 31.25 -36.30
N ALA A 377 8.13 31.62 -35.04
CA ALA A 377 8.58 30.71 -33.98
C ALA A 377 7.49 30.62 -32.93
N ASN A 378 6.80 29.47 -32.88
CA ASN A 378 5.66 29.25 -32.00
C ASN A 378 6.14 28.99 -30.56
N ILE A 379 5.50 29.63 -29.58
CA ILE A 379 5.82 29.54 -28.15
C ILE A 379 5.60 28.13 -27.65
N ASP A 380 4.52 27.44 -28.08
CA ASP A 380 4.26 26.04 -27.68
C ASP A 380 5.35 25.10 -28.22
N SER A 381 5.95 25.43 -29.38
CA SER A 381 7.10 24.70 -29.92
C SER A 381 8.35 24.90 -29.07
N ILE A 382 8.59 26.10 -28.53
CA ILE A 382 9.67 26.36 -27.56
C ILE A 382 9.46 25.52 -26.31
N LYS A 383 8.24 25.49 -25.75
CA LYS A 383 7.90 24.69 -24.57
C LYS A 383 8.04 23.19 -24.81
N ARG A 384 7.58 22.69 -25.96
CA ARG A 384 7.77 21.28 -26.37
C ARG A 384 9.23 20.90 -26.50
N LEU A 385 10.03 21.73 -27.16
CA LEU A 385 11.46 21.49 -27.32
C LEU A 385 12.19 21.48 -25.98
N TYR A 386 11.85 22.41 -25.10
CA TYR A 386 12.37 22.46 -23.74
C TYR A 386 12.04 21.19 -22.93
N GLY A 387 10.82 20.65 -23.07
CA GLY A 387 10.38 19.38 -22.49
C GLY A 387 10.93 18.12 -23.19
N GLY A 388 11.90 18.25 -24.11
CA GLY A 388 12.56 17.13 -24.80
C GLY A 388 11.78 16.54 -25.97
N ARG A 389 10.63 17.10 -26.36
CA ARG A 389 9.83 16.64 -27.51
C ARG A 389 10.20 17.43 -28.76
N LYS A 390 10.58 16.73 -29.83
CA LYS A 390 11.01 17.32 -31.10
C LYS A 390 10.02 17.17 -32.25
N ASP A 391 8.99 16.41 -32.07
CA ASP A 391 7.94 16.11 -33.04
C ASP A 391 7.06 17.34 -33.32
N GLY A 392 6.71 17.58 -34.58
CA GLY A 392 5.80 18.65 -35.00
C GLY A 392 6.28 20.08 -34.78
N ILE A 393 7.60 20.31 -34.62
CA ILE A 393 8.17 21.66 -34.48
C ILE A 393 8.53 22.23 -35.85
N TYR A 394 7.80 23.27 -36.23
CA TYR A 394 8.09 24.05 -37.41
C TYR A 394 9.19 25.09 -37.14
N ASN A 395 10.08 25.37 -38.10
CA ASN A 395 11.23 26.29 -37.94
C ASN A 395 12.15 25.95 -36.76
N MET A 396 12.48 24.67 -36.57
CA MET A 396 13.27 24.12 -35.46
C MET A 396 14.53 24.95 -35.16
N ALA A 397 15.23 25.45 -36.19
CA ALA A 397 16.44 26.23 -36.00
C ALA A 397 16.20 27.52 -35.22
N TYR A 398 15.15 28.27 -35.55
CA TYR A 398 14.78 29.48 -34.80
C TYR A 398 14.26 29.18 -33.41
N VAL A 399 13.40 28.16 -33.27
CA VAL A 399 12.86 27.71 -31.99
C VAL A 399 13.98 27.30 -31.03
N SER A 400 14.98 26.55 -31.52
CA SER A 400 16.09 26.10 -30.68
C SER A 400 17.04 27.25 -30.28
N ASN A 401 17.27 28.22 -31.15
CA ASN A 401 18.12 29.36 -30.84
C ASN A 401 17.43 30.34 -29.87
N ILE A 402 16.11 30.57 -30.01
CA ILE A 402 15.34 31.35 -29.04
C ILE A 402 15.35 30.64 -27.65
N LEU A 403 15.14 29.32 -27.61
CA LEU A 403 15.24 28.58 -26.35
C LEU A 403 16.63 28.70 -25.71
N GLN A 404 17.70 28.61 -26.51
CA GLN A 404 19.07 28.79 -26.02
C GLN A 404 19.26 30.22 -25.49
N HIS A 405 18.78 31.24 -26.21
CA HIS A 405 18.84 32.63 -25.78
C HIS A 405 18.11 32.88 -24.46
N LEU A 406 16.95 32.23 -24.27
CA LEU A 406 16.20 32.27 -22.99
C LEU A 406 17.00 31.63 -21.86
N LYS A 407 17.71 30.52 -22.11
CA LYS A 407 18.58 29.90 -21.11
C LYS A 407 19.75 30.82 -20.73
N ASP A 408 20.41 31.40 -21.72
CA ASP A 408 21.63 32.18 -21.51
C ASP A 408 21.37 33.56 -20.89
N ASN A 409 20.23 34.22 -21.21
CA ASN A 409 19.99 35.62 -20.86
C ASN A 409 18.81 35.83 -19.89
N TYR A 410 17.89 34.86 -19.76
CA TYR A 410 16.68 34.97 -18.90
C TYR A 410 16.65 33.98 -17.76
N GLY A 411 17.77 33.27 -17.52
CA GLY A 411 17.92 32.40 -16.35
C GLY A 411 17.07 31.12 -16.40
N VAL A 412 16.72 30.64 -17.60
CA VAL A 412 15.99 29.39 -17.76
C VAL A 412 16.95 28.21 -17.48
N PRO A 413 16.67 27.38 -16.45
CA PRO A 413 17.52 26.25 -16.10
C PRO A 413 17.41 25.11 -17.13
N GLU A 414 18.23 24.06 -16.99
CA GLU A 414 17.99 22.82 -17.73
C GLU A 414 16.64 22.20 -17.33
N TYR A 415 15.97 21.59 -18.30
CA TYR A 415 14.67 20.96 -18.06
C TYR A 415 14.80 19.83 -17.03
N LYS A 416 14.02 19.93 -15.97
CA LYS A 416 13.78 18.85 -15.03
C LYS A 416 12.30 18.48 -15.16
N ALA A 417 12.03 17.20 -15.41
CA ALA A 417 10.66 16.72 -15.55
C ALA A 417 9.84 17.16 -14.35
N ASP A 418 8.81 17.84 -14.64
CA ASP A 418 7.76 18.50 -13.88
C ASP A 418 7.90 18.67 -12.36
N MET A 419 8.12 19.92 -11.94
CA MET A 419 7.97 20.37 -10.54
C MET A 419 6.61 21.07 -10.29
N ALA A 420 5.81 21.35 -11.33
CA ALA A 420 4.63 22.20 -11.22
C ALA A 420 3.49 21.57 -10.40
N ASP A 421 3.37 20.23 -10.41
CA ASP A 421 2.34 19.47 -9.70
C ASP A 421 2.86 18.74 -8.46
N ARG A 422 4.09 19.06 -8.01
CA ARG A 422 4.65 18.42 -6.82
C ARG A 422 3.88 18.77 -5.58
N LYS A 423 3.45 17.72 -4.87
CA LYS A 423 2.79 17.84 -3.57
C LYS A 423 3.83 17.72 -2.47
N TYR A 424 3.77 18.62 -1.52
CA TYR A 424 4.67 18.66 -0.37
C TYR A 424 3.88 18.34 0.88
N VAL A 425 4.32 17.36 1.66
CA VAL A 425 3.61 16.91 2.87
C VAL A 425 4.45 17.16 4.10
N PHE A 426 3.92 17.92 5.04
CA PHE A 426 4.55 18.24 6.31
C PHE A 426 3.79 17.55 7.45
N VAL A 427 4.47 16.68 8.19
CA VAL A 427 3.90 15.92 9.32
C VAL A 427 4.39 16.54 10.64
N ILE A 428 3.44 16.84 11.51
CA ILE A 428 3.67 17.32 12.87
C ILE A 428 3.18 16.24 13.83
N ASP A 429 4.12 15.48 14.37
CA ASP A 429 3.82 14.43 15.34
C ASP A 429 3.59 15.04 16.73
N GLU A 430 2.64 14.49 17.49
CA GLU A 430 2.24 15.00 18.80
C GLU A 430 1.91 16.51 18.77
N ILE A 431 1.14 16.95 17.78
CA ILE A 431 0.85 18.36 17.50
C ILE A 431 0.26 19.11 18.73
N ASN A 432 -0.42 18.38 19.61
CA ASN A 432 -1.01 18.91 20.84
C ASN A 432 0.01 19.14 21.99
N ARG A 433 1.26 18.69 21.86
CA ARG A 433 2.28 18.91 22.91
C ARG A 433 2.96 20.27 22.84
N GLY A 434 2.69 21.07 21.80
CA GLY A 434 3.14 22.46 21.68
C GLY A 434 1.94 23.42 21.67
N GLU A 435 2.18 24.69 22.03
CA GLU A 435 1.18 25.77 21.88
C GLU A 435 1.05 26.10 20.39
N VAL A 436 0.20 25.39 19.65
CA VAL A 436 0.12 25.42 18.18
C VAL A 436 -0.06 26.83 17.63
N SER A 437 -0.92 27.65 18.25
CA SER A 437 -1.16 29.04 17.84
C SER A 437 0.09 29.93 17.98
N LYS A 438 0.92 29.71 19.01
CA LYS A 438 2.19 30.42 19.17
C LYS A 438 3.25 29.91 18.19
N VAL A 439 3.31 28.58 17.99
CA VAL A 439 4.29 27.96 17.09
C VAL A 439 4.08 28.40 15.64
N PHE A 440 2.83 28.48 15.18
CA PHE A 440 2.51 28.95 13.83
C PHE A 440 2.56 30.48 13.69
N GLY A 441 2.32 31.23 14.79
CA GLY A 441 2.25 32.67 14.74
C GLY A 441 1.33 33.18 13.63
N GLU A 442 1.80 34.14 12.85
CA GLU A 442 1.05 34.78 11.76
C GLU A 442 0.70 33.79 10.62
N LEU A 443 1.52 32.73 10.44
CA LEU A 443 1.24 31.70 9.45
C LEU A 443 -0.05 30.92 9.76
N PHE A 444 -0.57 31.04 10.97
CA PHE A 444 -1.86 30.50 11.35
C PHE A 444 -3.00 30.96 10.44
N PHE A 445 -2.94 32.20 9.95
CA PHE A 445 -3.85 32.69 8.91
C PHE A 445 -3.60 32.03 7.57
N SER A 446 -2.35 31.91 7.17
CA SER A 446 -1.94 31.38 5.85
C SER A 446 -2.14 29.85 5.69
N ILE A 447 -2.24 29.08 6.79
CA ILE A 447 -2.55 27.65 6.70
C ILE A 447 -4.02 27.34 6.38
N ASP A 448 -4.92 28.31 6.54
CA ASP A 448 -6.33 28.11 6.19
C ASP A 448 -6.46 27.77 4.70
N PRO A 449 -7.18 26.70 4.32
CA PRO A 449 -7.27 26.27 2.93
C PRO A 449 -7.74 27.36 1.95
N GLY A 450 -8.58 28.30 2.42
CA GLY A 450 -9.08 29.43 1.63
C GLY A 450 -8.04 30.53 1.39
N TYR A 451 -6.97 30.57 2.18
CA TYR A 451 -5.93 31.60 2.15
C TYR A 451 -4.54 31.06 1.75
N ARG A 452 -4.48 29.86 1.19
CA ARG A 452 -3.22 29.33 0.67
C ARG A 452 -2.71 30.15 -0.53
N GLY A 453 -1.39 30.32 -0.59
CA GLY A 453 -0.72 31.09 -1.64
C GLY A 453 -0.73 32.61 -1.36
N PRO A 454 -0.51 33.47 -2.38
CA PRO A 454 -0.32 34.91 -2.23
C PRO A 454 -1.48 35.65 -1.52
N ARG A 455 -2.70 35.08 -1.56
CA ARG A 455 -3.87 35.66 -0.85
C ARG A 455 -3.71 35.65 0.67
N GLY A 456 -2.94 34.71 1.19
CA GLY A 456 -2.70 34.58 2.63
C GLY A 456 -1.32 35.06 3.05
N ALA A 457 -0.69 35.91 2.25
CA ALA A 457 0.60 36.48 2.58
C ALA A 457 0.51 37.36 3.82
N VAL A 458 1.43 37.15 4.76
CA VAL A 458 1.51 37.84 6.05
C VAL A 458 2.93 38.36 6.28
N ALA A 459 3.04 39.46 7.04
CA ALA A 459 4.32 39.87 7.57
C ALA A 459 4.67 38.99 8.77
N THR A 460 5.80 38.30 8.73
CA THR A 460 6.29 37.50 9.84
C THR A 460 6.86 38.37 10.96
N GLN A 461 7.04 37.82 12.15
CA GLN A 461 7.51 38.59 13.33
C GLN A 461 8.80 39.36 13.05
N TYR A 462 9.69 38.82 12.20
CA TYR A 462 10.95 39.46 11.84
C TYR A 462 10.97 39.99 10.39
N ALA A 463 9.79 40.25 9.80
CA ALA A 463 9.68 40.73 8.41
C ALA A 463 10.51 41.98 8.12
N ASN A 464 10.66 42.88 9.11
CA ASN A 464 11.45 44.10 9.03
C ASN A 464 12.97 43.85 8.95
N MET A 465 13.43 42.65 9.26
CA MET A 465 14.85 42.25 9.14
C MET A 465 15.17 41.59 7.81
N HIS A 466 14.16 41.26 6.99
CA HIS A 466 14.35 40.77 5.63
C HIS A 466 14.51 41.95 4.65
N GLU A 467 15.34 41.76 3.62
CA GLU A 467 15.45 42.71 2.53
C GLU A 467 14.08 42.91 1.86
N GLY A 468 13.63 44.19 1.77
CA GLY A 468 12.38 44.52 1.10
C GLY A 468 11.09 44.24 1.89
N SER A 469 11.15 43.92 3.22
CA SER A 469 9.97 43.59 4.04
C SER A 469 9.08 42.50 3.40
N GLU A 470 9.69 41.40 3.00
CA GLU A 470 9.04 40.29 2.27
C GLU A 470 7.84 39.72 3.05
N LEU A 471 6.68 39.68 2.41
CA LEU A 471 5.53 38.96 2.93
C LEU A 471 5.69 37.45 2.64
N PHE A 472 5.31 36.63 3.60
CA PHE A 472 5.40 35.17 3.47
C PHE A 472 4.02 34.51 3.47
N TYR A 473 3.86 33.40 2.76
CA TYR A 473 2.63 32.61 2.71
C TYR A 473 2.90 31.10 2.66
N VAL A 474 1.92 30.30 3.03
CA VAL A 474 1.97 28.85 2.89
C VAL A 474 1.45 28.46 1.51
N PRO A 475 2.26 27.76 0.67
CA PRO A 475 1.89 27.40 -0.71
C PRO A 475 0.67 26.46 -0.78
N ALA A 476 -0.08 26.53 -1.88
CA ALA A 476 -1.27 25.71 -2.11
C ALA A 476 -0.96 24.20 -2.28
N ASN A 477 0.28 23.86 -2.65
CA ASN A 477 0.76 22.49 -2.82
C ASN A 477 1.38 21.89 -1.54
N VAL A 478 1.31 22.60 -0.41
CA VAL A 478 1.72 22.10 0.91
C VAL A 478 0.52 21.52 1.64
N TYR A 479 0.65 20.30 2.13
CA TYR A 479 -0.33 19.56 2.91
C TYR A 479 0.20 19.33 4.31
N ILE A 480 -0.63 19.49 5.33
CA ILE A 480 -0.21 19.38 6.74
C ILE A 480 -0.97 18.23 7.39
N ILE A 481 -0.24 17.33 8.04
CA ILE A 481 -0.83 16.26 8.85
C ILE A 481 -0.32 16.41 10.28
N GLY A 482 -1.24 16.64 11.23
CA GLY A 482 -0.95 16.51 12.66
C GLY A 482 -1.29 15.11 13.16
N THR A 483 -0.58 14.62 14.18
CA THR A 483 -1.01 13.44 14.94
C THR A 483 -1.16 13.82 16.42
N MET A 484 -2.13 13.24 17.11
CA MET A 484 -2.30 13.42 18.56
C MET A 484 -2.93 12.21 19.23
N ASN A 485 -2.63 12.02 20.52
CA ASN A 485 -3.29 11.05 21.37
C ASN A 485 -4.43 11.70 22.15
N ASP A 486 -5.62 11.09 22.15
CA ASP A 486 -6.80 11.65 22.78
C ASP A 486 -6.74 11.68 24.32
N ILE A 487 -5.89 10.81 24.91
CA ILE A 487 -5.75 10.69 26.37
C ILE A 487 -4.77 11.68 27.01
N ASP A 488 -3.95 12.36 26.24
CA ASP A 488 -2.95 13.30 26.76
C ASP A 488 -3.64 14.58 27.27
N ARG A 489 -4.21 14.48 28.49
CA ARG A 489 -4.92 15.58 29.18
C ARG A 489 -4.00 16.72 29.66
N SER A 490 -2.69 16.51 29.66
CA SER A 490 -1.70 17.50 30.13
C SER A 490 -1.43 18.61 29.13
N VAL A 491 -2.13 18.64 28.02
CA VAL A 491 -1.88 19.51 26.88
C VAL A 491 -3.06 20.43 26.65
N GLU A 492 -2.79 21.66 26.27
CA GLU A 492 -3.81 22.66 25.97
C GLU A 492 -4.82 22.15 24.94
N SER A 493 -6.10 22.38 25.23
CA SER A 493 -7.16 22.07 24.27
C SER A 493 -7.00 22.95 23.03
N PHE A 494 -7.02 22.37 21.85
CA PHE A 494 -7.11 23.13 20.61
C PHE A 494 -8.24 24.14 20.66
N ASP A 495 -7.93 25.40 20.39
CA ASP A 495 -8.94 26.42 20.28
C ASP A 495 -9.87 26.18 19.06
N PHE A 496 -11.03 26.81 19.06
CA PHE A 496 -12.00 26.69 17.97
C PHE A 496 -11.45 27.16 16.62
N ALA A 497 -10.48 28.09 16.64
CA ALA A 497 -9.87 28.61 15.44
C ALA A 497 -8.99 27.55 14.76
N MET A 498 -8.26 26.71 15.55
CA MET A 498 -7.52 25.56 15.06
C MET A 498 -8.46 24.47 14.53
N ARG A 499 -9.51 24.16 15.30
CA ARG A 499 -10.45 23.10 14.89
C ARG A 499 -11.05 23.36 13.52
N ARG A 500 -11.29 24.61 13.16
CA ARG A 500 -11.84 25.03 11.87
C ARG A 500 -10.86 24.81 10.70
N ARG A 501 -9.55 24.91 10.93
CA ARG A 501 -8.53 24.86 9.88
C ARG A 501 -8.06 23.46 9.55
N PHE A 502 -8.38 22.48 10.38
CA PHE A 502 -8.00 21.08 10.21
C PHE A 502 -9.22 20.19 10.12
N ALA A 503 -9.19 19.22 9.22
CA ALA A 503 -10.12 18.09 9.27
C ALA A 503 -9.65 17.11 10.35
N TRP A 504 -10.57 16.62 11.16
CA TRP A 504 -10.30 15.71 12.27
C TRP A 504 -10.68 14.29 11.87
N VAL A 505 -9.75 13.39 11.94
CA VAL A 505 -9.93 11.99 11.55
C VAL A 505 -9.47 11.09 12.69
N GLU A 506 -10.41 10.37 13.25
CA GLU A 506 -10.11 9.36 14.28
C GLU A 506 -9.52 8.10 13.62
N VAL A 507 -8.47 7.56 14.21
CA VAL A 507 -7.86 6.27 13.89
C VAL A 507 -8.15 5.34 15.05
N THR A 508 -9.19 4.51 14.90
CA THR A 508 -9.67 3.64 15.97
C THR A 508 -8.73 2.46 16.23
N ALA A 509 -8.84 1.86 17.40
CA ALA A 509 -8.11 0.64 17.73
C ALA A 509 -8.48 -0.51 16.76
N GLY A 510 -9.76 -0.65 16.39
CA GLY A 510 -10.22 -1.65 15.43
C GLY A 510 -9.59 -1.49 14.05
N GLU A 511 -9.56 -0.27 13.50
CA GLU A 511 -8.87 0.02 12.24
C GLU A 511 -7.37 -0.29 12.33
N SER A 512 -6.75 -0.03 13.48
CA SER A 512 -5.32 -0.33 13.68
C SER A 512 -5.00 -1.82 13.61
N ALA A 513 -5.90 -2.69 14.10
CA ALA A 513 -5.74 -4.14 14.00
C ALA A 513 -5.66 -4.61 12.54
N VAL A 514 -6.54 -4.07 11.70
CA VAL A 514 -6.56 -4.35 10.26
C VAL A 514 -5.31 -3.78 9.58
N ASN A 515 -4.98 -2.51 9.85
CA ASN A 515 -3.86 -1.81 9.24
C ASN A 515 -2.50 -2.42 9.61
N MET A 516 -2.38 -3.01 10.81
CA MET A 516 -1.18 -3.69 11.29
C MET A 516 -1.20 -5.20 11.05
N ARG A 517 -2.26 -5.71 10.39
CA ARG A 517 -2.41 -7.12 10.00
C ARG A 517 -2.31 -8.08 11.19
N LEU A 518 -2.91 -7.72 12.31
CA LEU A 518 -2.92 -8.62 13.45
C LEU A 518 -3.62 -9.94 13.09
N PRO A 519 -3.13 -11.09 13.58
CA PRO A 519 -3.84 -12.35 13.50
C PRO A 519 -5.25 -12.24 14.06
N ALA A 520 -6.19 -13.03 13.57
CA ALA A 520 -7.59 -12.92 13.95
C ALA A 520 -7.80 -13.12 15.46
N ASP A 521 -7.11 -14.08 16.06
CA ASP A 521 -7.16 -14.35 17.51
C ASP A 521 -6.59 -13.18 18.34
N VAL A 522 -5.51 -12.55 17.87
CA VAL A 522 -4.91 -11.37 18.52
C VAL A 522 -5.85 -10.16 18.41
N ALA A 523 -6.40 -9.92 17.20
CA ALA A 523 -7.36 -8.84 16.95
C ALA A 523 -8.63 -9.01 17.82
N GLU A 524 -9.12 -10.23 17.98
CA GLU A 524 -10.27 -10.55 18.82
C GLU A 524 -9.98 -10.32 20.31
N ARG A 525 -8.79 -10.73 20.82
CA ARG A 525 -8.33 -10.42 22.17
C ARG A 525 -8.24 -8.92 22.43
N MET A 526 -7.66 -8.18 21.47
CA MET A 526 -7.59 -6.72 21.53
C MET A 526 -9.00 -6.12 21.56
N GLY A 527 -9.93 -6.63 20.77
CA GLY A 527 -11.34 -6.20 20.75
C GLY A 527 -11.99 -6.37 22.11
N ARG A 528 -11.95 -7.57 22.68
CA ARG A 528 -12.53 -7.85 24.03
C ARG A 528 -11.91 -6.98 25.12
N LEU A 529 -10.59 -6.77 25.07
CA LEU A 529 -9.93 -5.85 26.01
C LEU A 529 -10.49 -4.43 25.88
N ASN A 530 -10.61 -3.92 24.66
CA ASN A 530 -11.09 -2.57 24.39
C ASN A 530 -12.59 -2.40 24.76
N ASP A 531 -13.41 -3.42 24.54
CA ASP A 531 -14.79 -3.45 24.98
C ASP A 531 -14.86 -3.34 26.53
N ALA A 532 -14.06 -4.16 27.23
CA ALA A 532 -13.98 -4.12 28.69
C ALA A 532 -13.42 -2.77 29.22
N ILE A 533 -12.49 -2.13 28.50
CA ILE A 533 -12.02 -0.78 28.81
C ILE A 533 -13.18 0.23 28.70
N SER A 534 -13.98 0.14 27.65
CA SER A 534 -15.14 1.03 27.46
C SER A 534 -16.21 0.87 28.55
N GLU A 535 -16.37 -0.36 29.08
CA GLU A 535 -17.30 -0.67 30.18
C GLU A 535 -16.76 -0.29 31.57
N THR A 536 -15.45 -0.02 31.66
CA THR A 536 -14.79 0.34 32.92
C THR A 536 -15.10 1.78 33.30
N GLU A 537 -15.72 2.00 34.46
CA GLU A 537 -16.04 3.33 34.98
C GLU A 537 -14.78 4.22 35.06
N GLY A 538 -14.84 5.39 34.45
CA GLY A 538 -13.76 6.38 34.38
C GLY A 538 -12.86 6.23 33.16
N LEU A 539 -13.04 5.19 32.34
CA LEU A 539 -12.39 4.99 31.06
C LEU A 539 -13.41 5.11 29.92
N GLY A 540 -12.93 5.09 28.68
CA GLY A 540 -13.76 5.17 27.49
C GLY A 540 -12.91 4.83 26.26
N SER A 541 -13.43 5.05 25.03
CA SER A 541 -12.75 4.69 23.79
C SER A 541 -11.38 5.36 23.60
N ALA A 542 -11.17 6.54 24.19
CA ALA A 542 -9.87 7.22 24.16
C ALA A 542 -8.75 6.40 24.83
N TYR A 543 -9.09 5.50 25.75
CA TYR A 543 -8.17 4.63 26.48
C TYR A 543 -7.97 3.25 25.83
N HIS A 544 -8.54 3.02 24.66
CA HIS A 544 -8.34 1.77 23.92
C HIS A 544 -6.87 1.51 23.65
N VAL A 545 -6.51 0.25 23.55
CA VAL A 545 -5.15 -0.20 23.23
C VAL A 545 -5.08 -0.48 21.73
N GLY A 546 -4.21 0.24 21.02
CA GLY A 546 -4.02 0.07 19.59
C GLY A 546 -3.13 -1.11 19.22
N GLY A 547 -3.17 -1.50 17.95
CA GLY A 547 -2.47 -2.67 17.41
C GLY A 547 -0.96 -2.68 17.59
N ALA A 548 -0.32 -1.51 17.71
CA ALA A 548 1.14 -1.45 17.86
C ALA A 548 1.67 -2.12 19.14
N TYR A 549 0.85 -2.21 20.18
CA TYR A 549 1.21 -2.91 21.42
C TYR A 549 1.39 -4.42 21.22
N PHE A 550 0.86 -4.96 20.13
CA PHE A 550 0.89 -6.38 19.77
C PHE A 550 1.99 -6.72 18.74
N LEU A 551 2.80 -5.73 18.32
CA LEU A 551 3.89 -5.95 17.38
C LEU A 551 5.21 -6.17 18.12
N GLY A 552 6.03 -7.10 17.61
CA GLY A 552 7.43 -7.27 18.04
C GLY A 552 8.33 -6.14 17.54
N THR A 553 9.60 -6.19 17.90
CA THR A 553 10.62 -5.20 17.49
C THR A 553 10.90 -5.24 15.98
N ASP A 554 10.54 -6.32 15.31
CA ASP A 554 10.61 -6.50 13.86
C ASP A 554 9.35 -5.98 13.11
N GLY A 555 8.42 -5.35 13.84
CA GLY A 555 7.15 -4.85 13.30
C GLY A 555 6.13 -5.94 12.93
N ARG A 556 6.37 -7.19 13.30
CA ARG A 556 5.45 -8.32 13.10
C ARG A 556 4.64 -8.59 14.36
N PRO A 557 3.46 -9.24 14.24
CA PRO A 557 2.70 -9.66 15.41
C PRO A 557 3.54 -10.52 16.36
N ASP A 558 3.56 -10.15 17.62
CA ASP A 558 4.28 -10.87 18.67
C ASP A 558 3.51 -12.17 19.03
N THR A 559 4.20 -13.28 19.07
CA THR A 559 3.62 -14.59 19.38
C THR A 559 3.54 -14.85 20.87
N ASP A 560 4.31 -14.11 21.69
CA ASP A 560 4.26 -14.23 23.17
C ASP A 560 3.18 -13.31 23.76
N ILE A 561 1.93 -13.73 23.67
CA ILE A 561 0.77 -12.98 24.19
C ILE A 561 0.89 -12.72 25.71
N ARG A 562 1.52 -13.61 26.47
CA ARG A 562 1.74 -13.40 27.91
C ARG A 562 2.78 -12.33 28.17
N GLY A 563 3.85 -12.30 27.37
CA GLY A 563 4.85 -11.24 27.38
C GLY A 563 4.27 -9.89 26.97
N VAL A 564 3.46 -9.85 25.91
CA VAL A 564 2.72 -8.65 25.49
C VAL A 564 1.88 -8.09 26.62
N TRP A 565 1.10 -8.92 27.30
CA TRP A 565 0.35 -8.49 28.47
C TRP A 565 1.25 -7.92 29.55
N ARG A 566 2.21 -8.71 30.03
CA ARG A 566 3.04 -8.40 31.20
C ARG A 566 3.90 -7.16 31.02
N PHE A 567 4.47 -6.98 29.84
CA PHE A 567 5.48 -5.96 29.62
C PHE A 567 4.98 -4.71 28.91
N ARG A 568 3.81 -4.78 28.24
CA ARG A 568 3.32 -3.65 27.45
C ARG A 568 1.90 -3.20 27.84
N ILE A 569 0.94 -4.13 28.01
CA ILE A 569 -0.46 -3.81 28.26
C ILE A 569 -0.72 -3.55 29.74
N GLU A 570 -0.32 -4.44 30.63
CA GLU A 570 -0.54 -4.30 32.07
C GLU A 570 0.06 -3.00 32.66
N PRO A 571 1.31 -2.60 32.34
CA PRO A 571 1.86 -1.33 32.81
C PRO A 571 1.06 -0.11 32.32
N LEU A 572 0.60 -0.15 31.08
CA LEU A 572 -0.23 0.90 30.50
C LEU A 572 -1.59 1.01 31.23
N LEU A 573 -2.26 -0.12 31.45
CA LEU A 573 -3.55 -0.17 32.16
C LEU A 573 -3.43 0.26 33.62
N LYS A 574 -2.33 -0.06 34.29
CA LYS A 574 -2.05 0.44 35.64
C LYS A 574 -1.97 1.96 35.68
N GLU A 575 -1.41 2.59 34.64
CA GLU A 575 -1.37 4.04 34.52
C GLU A 575 -2.77 4.62 34.29
N TYR A 576 -3.56 3.98 33.42
CA TYR A 576 -4.95 4.41 33.17
C TYR A 576 -5.84 4.34 34.40
N LEU A 577 -5.64 3.32 35.22
CA LEU A 577 -6.43 3.06 36.43
C LEU A 577 -5.92 3.85 37.66
N ARG A 578 -4.80 4.57 37.52
CA ARG A 578 -4.21 5.34 38.63
C ARG A 578 -5.22 6.34 39.20
N GLY A 579 -5.49 6.23 40.48
CA GLY A 579 -6.43 7.12 41.18
C GLY A 579 -7.91 6.76 41.01
N LEU A 580 -8.24 5.73 40.24
CA LEU A 580 -9.62 5.25 40.16
C LEU A 580 -9.96 4.32 41.35
N PRO A 581 -11.23 4.30 41.84
CA PRO A 581 -11.66 3.37 42.84
C PRO A 581 -11.51 1.92 42.35
N ALA A 582 -11.12 1.00 43.23
CA ALA A 582 -10.97 -0.43 42.97
C ALA A 582 -10.07 -0.75 41.77
N ALA A 583 -8.97 -0.03 41.60
CA ALA A 583 -8.05 -0.17 40.47
C ALA A 583 -7.57 -1.61 40.25
N ASP A 584 -7.21 -2.32 41.32
CA ASP A 584 -6.74 -3.72 41.23
C ASP A 584 -7.84 -4.67 40.72
N ALA A 585 -9.09 -4.51 41.20
CA ALA A 585 -10.20 -5.32 40.72
C ALA A 585 -10.54 -5.03 39.25
N LYS A 586 -10.49 -3.76 38.86
CA LYS A 586 -10.66 -3.34 37.46
C LYS A 586 -9.55 -3.92 36.56
N LEU A 587 -8.29 -3.90 37.02
CA LEU A 587 -7.17 -4.48 36.27
C LEU A 587 -7.34 -5.99 36.07
N GLU A 588 -7.80 -6.72 37.10
CA GLU A 588 -8.00 -8.17 36.96
C GLU A 588 -9.19 -8.50 36.04
N ALA A 589 -10.25 -7.68 36.03
CA ALA A 589 -11.33 -7.81 35.05
C ALA A 589 -10.84 -7.61 33.61
N LEU A 590 -10.01 -6.57 33.34
CA LEU A 590 -9.40 -6.34 32.06
C LEU A 590 -8.46 -7.47 31.63
N ARG A 591 -7.71 -8.03 32.60
CA ARG A 591 -6.86 -9.20 32.36
C ARG A 591 -7.67 -10.41 31.93
N THR A 592 -8.77 -10.68 32.63
CA THR A 592 -9.68 -11.78 32.33
C THR A 592 -10.25 -11.63 30.92
N ALA A 593 -10.77 -10.45 30.56
CA ALA A 593 -11.26 -10.16 29.21
C ALA A 593 -10.19 -10.39 28.11
N PHE A 594 -8.94 -10.06 28.41
CA PHE A 594 -7.83 -10.29 27.48
C PHE A 594 -7.42 -11.77 27.37
N MET A 595 -7.36 -12.51 28.50
CA MET A 595 -6.82 -13.88 28.54
C MET A 595 -7.85 -14.96 28.18
N ASP A 596 -9.12 -14.81 28.56
CA ASP A 596 -10.14 -15.87 28.53
C ASP A 596 -10.79 -16.12 27.15
N GLY A 597 -10.21 -15.65 26.08
CA GLY A 597 -10.67 -15.91 24.72
C GLY A 597 -10.31 -17.30 24.21
N GLY A 598 -11.06 -18.32 24.62
CA GLY A 598 -10.84 -19.66 24.08
C GLY A 598 -11.52 -20.78 24.86
N LYS A 599 -12.75 -20.58 25.31
CA LYS A 599 -13.68 -21.68 25.68
C LYS A 599 -15.08 -21.23 25.31
N GLY A 600 -15.44 -21.50 24.06
CA GLY A 600 -16.80 -21.42 23.56
C GLY A 600 -16.88 -22.31 22.34
#